data_9661a48231f1f275044a1e7c65654cd3
#
_entry.id   9661a48231f1f275044a1e7c65654cd3
#
_cell.length_a   1.000
_cell.length_b   1.000
_cell.length_c   1.000
_cell.angle_alpha   90.00
_cell.angle_beta   90.00
_cell.angle_gamma   90.00
#
_symmetry.space_group_name_H-M   'P 1'
#
loop_
_entity.id
_entity.type
_entity.pdbx_description
1 polymer ?
#
loop_
_entity_poly.entity_id
_entity_poly.type
_entity_poly.pdbx_seq_one_letter_code
_entity_poly.pdbx_strand_id
1 'polypeptide(L)'
;NFFDKILLINSIDKENLNLIKIKKAMFLFKLGSEEDIIKILNPIVNSDSAWRNMAIKLISDYFISKNQVTKANEYILLLNSKNNK
;
A
#
# COMPACT_ATOMS: atom_id res chain seq x y z
N ASN A 1 2.15 -29.11 11.01
CA ASN A 1 0.99 -29.73 10.40
C ASN A 1 0.84 -29.25 8.96
N PHE A 2 0.28 -30.13 8.12
CA PHE A 2 0.16 -29.87 6.69
C PHE A 2 -0.67 -28.57 6.41
N PHE A 3 -1.75 -28.40 7.11
CA PHE A 3 -2.62 -27.23 6.91
C PHE A 3 -1.93 -25.94 7.36
N ASP A 4 -1.13 -26.02 8.42
CA ASP A 4 -0.39 -24.83 8.89
C ASP A 4 0.65 -24.40 7.86
N LYS A 5 1.28 -25.36 7.19
CA LYS A 5 2.24 -25.05 6.14
C LYS A 5 1.56 -24.40 4.93
N ILE A 6 0.37 -24.87 4.56
CA ILE A 6 -0.40 -24.29 3.46
C ILE A 6 -0.78 -22.85 3.78
N LEU A 7 -1.25 -22.59 5.00
CA LEU A 7 -1.64 -21.25 5.42
C LEU A 7 -0.43 -20.31 5.40
N LEU A 8 0.73 -20.80 5.83
CA LEU A 8 1.94 -20.00 5.82
C LEU A 8 2.38 -19.66 4.40
N ILE A 9 2.31 -20.62 3.48
CA ILE A 9 2.65 -20.42 2.07
C ILE A 9 1.72 -19.39 1.46
N ASN A 10 0.42 -19.49 1.71
CA ASN A 10 -0.55 -18.53 1.19
C ASN A 10 -0.29 -17.12 1.71
N SER A 11 0.09 -17.01 2.99
CA SER A 11 0.42 -15.72 3.58
C SER A 11 1.66 -15.12 2.93
N ILE A 12 2.70 -15.92 2.68
CA ILE A 12 3.92 -15.48 2.02
C ILE A 12 3.62 -15.05 0.59
N ASP A 13 2.82 -15.83 -0.15
CA ASP A 13 2.45 -15.52 -1.52
C ASP A 13 1.66 -14.21 -1.59
N LYS A 14 0.77 -13.99 -0.63
CA LYS A 14 -0.02 -12.77 -0.58
C LYS A 14 0.87 -11.55 -0.37
N GLU A 15 1.85 -11.64 0.54
CA GLU A 15 2.77 -10.53 0.78
C GLU A 15 3.71 -10.31 -0.40
N ASN A 16 4.13 -11.37 -1.07
CA ASN A 16 4.94 -11.24 -2.28
C ASN A 16 4.15 -10.56 -3.38
N LEU A 17 2.87 -10.88 -3.51
CA LEU A 17 2.00 -10.23 -4.48
C LEU A 17 1.83 -8.75 -4.14
N ASN A 18 1.67 -8.43 -2.86
CA ASN A 18 1.58 -7.04 -2.43
C ASN A 18 2.85 -6.27 -2.74
N LEU A 19 4.01 -6.90 -2.55
CA LEU A 19 5.28 -6.27 -2.92
C LEU A 19 5.35 -5.99 -4.42
N ILE A 20 4.88 -6.92 -5.24
CA ILE A 20 4.83 -6.72 -6.69
C ILE A 20 3.92 -5.53 -7.03
N LYS A 21 2.78 -5.42 -6.35
CA LYS A 21 1.87 -4.29 -6.54
C LYS A 21 2.52 -2.97 -6.14
N ILE A 22 3.28 -2.97 -5.05
CA ILE A 22 4.03 -1.79 -4.62
C ILE A 22 5.02 -1.36 -5.71
N LYS A 23 5.77 -2.31 -6.25
CA LYS A 23 6.74 -2.01 -7.31
C LYS A 23 6.05 -1.50 -8.57
N LYS A 24 4.90 -2.07 -8.91
CA LYS A 24 4.12 -1.61 -10.05
C LYS A 24 3.64 -0.18 -9.85
N ALA A 25 3.18 0.14 -8.63
CA ALA A 25 2.74 1.49 -8.31
C ALA A 25 3.90 2.48 -8.41
N MET A 26 5.10 2.10 -7.95
CA MET A 26 6.28 2.95 -8.08
C MET A 26 6.60 3.25 -9.55
N PHE A 27 6.46 2.24 -10.41
CA PHE A 27 6.66 2.42 -11.84
C PHE A 27 5.61 3.38 -12.41
N LEU A 28 4.35 3.20 -12.02
CA LEU A 28 3.24 4.03 -12.50
C LEU A 28 3.27 5.45 -11.91
N PHE A 29 4.04 5.66 -10.86
CA PHE A 29 4.13 6.94 -10.19
C PHE A 29 4.44 8.07 -11.19
N LYS A 30 5.27 7.78 -12.18
CA LYS A 30 5.67 8.75 -13.19
C LYS A 30 4.77 8.73 -14.42
N LEU A 31 4.21 7.57 -14.75
CA LEU A 31 3.55 7.35 -16.03
C LEU A 31 2.06 7.10 -15.91
N GLY A 32 1.59 6.65 -14.75
CA GLY A 32 0.22 6.26 -14.56
C GLY A 32 -0.67 7.39 -14.09
N SER A 33 -1.95 7.12 -14.07
CA SER A 33 -2.94 8.05 -13.56
C SER A 33 -3.09 7.87 -12.06
N GLU A 34 -3.62 8.90 -11.40
CA GLU A 34 -3.97 8.85 -9.99
C GLU A 34 -4.88 7.65 -9.70
N GLU A 35 -5.87 7.44 -10.57
CA GLU A 35 -6.83 6.36 -10.41
C GLU A 35 -6.15 5.00 -10.38
N ASP A 36 -5.18 4.77 -11.26
CA ASP A 36 -4.47 3.50 -11.32
C ASP A 36 -3.65 3.25 -10.05
N ILE A 37 -2.98 4.29 -9.58
CA ILE A 37 -2.15 4.19 -8.38
C ILE A 37 -3.02 3.88 -7.16
N ILE A 38 -4.13 4.58 -7.01
CA ILE A 38 -5.06 4.36 -5.90
C ILE A 38 -5.65 2.95 -5.97
N LYS A 39 -6.03 2.51 -7.16
CA LYS A 39 -6.62 1.19 -7.35
C LYS A 39 -5.66 0.07 -6.94
N ILE A 40 -4.38 0.25 -7.21
CA ILE A 40 -3.36 -0.74 -6.84
C ILE A 40 -3.05 -0.68 -5.36
N LEU A 41 -2.90 0.50 -4.78
CA LEU A 41 -2.40 0.66 -3.42
C LEU A 41 -3.47 0.61 -2.33
N ASN A 42 -4.70 1.05 -2.62
CA ASN A 42 -5.75 1.09 -1.58
C ASN A 42 -6.03 -0.26 -0.93
N PRO A 43 -6.10 -1.37 -1.66
CA PRO A 43 -6.30 -2.65 -0.99
C PRO A 43 -5.21 -2.98 0.03
N ILE A 44 -3.98 -2.55 -0.23
CA ILE A 44 -2.85 -2.77 0.69
C ILE A 44 -2.97 -1.83 1.89
N VAL A 45 -3.33 -0.57 1.65
CA VAL A 45 -3.55 0.42 2.71
C VAL A 45 -4.63 -0.04 3.69
N ASN A 46 -5.66 -0.69 3.18
CA ASN A 46 -6.81 -1.13 3.99
C ASN A 46 -6.65 -2.54 4.53
N SER A 47 -5.47 -3.11 4.45
CA SER A 47 -5.19 -4.47 4.91
C SER A 47 -4.23 -4.46 6.10
N ASP A 48 -3.94 -5.65 6.62
CA ASP A 48 -2.92 -5.84 7.66
C ASP A 48 -1.57 -6.24 7.06
N SER A 49 -1.36 -5.95 5.78
CA SER A 49 -0.14 -6.29 5.09
C SER A 49 1.08 -5.65 5.74
N ALA A 50 2.20 -6.36 5.71
CA ALA A 50 3.48 -5.81 6.13
C ALA A 50 3.88 -4.61 5.25
N TRP A 51 3.30 -4.49 4.06
CA TRP A 51 3.59 -3.39 3.12
C TRP A 51 2.63 -2.20 3.24
N ARG A 52 1.74 -2.24 4.23
CA ARG A 52 0.74 -1.19 4.42
C ARG A 52 1.37 0.19 4.57
N ASN A 53 2.36 0.31 5.45
CA ASN A 53 2.99 1.61 5.69
C ASN A 53 3.71 2.13 4.45
N MET A 54 4.35 1.24 3.71
CA MET A 54 4.99 1.62 2.44
C MET A 54 3.96 2.10 1.41
N ALA A 55 2.81 1.43 1.34
CA ALA A 55 1.74 1.84 0.43
C ALA A 55 1.21 3.23 0.79
N ILE A 56 1.01 3.49 2.09
CA ILE A 56 0.56 4.80 2.56
C ILE A 56 1.58 5.87 2.19
N LYS A 57 2.86 5.59 2.40
CA LYS A 57 3.91 6.55 2.07
C LYS A 57 3.92 6.85 0.57
N LEU A 58 3.82 5.83 -0.27
CA LEU A 58 3.83 6.02 -1.72
C LEU A 58 2.66 6.87 -2.20
N ILE A 59 1.46 6.58 -1.70
CA ILE A 59 0.28 7.29 -2.14
C ILE A 59 0.30 8.74 -1.62
N SER A 60 0.82 8.95 -0.41
CA SER A 60 0.99 10.28 0.15
C SER A 60 1.98 11.10 -0.66
N ASP A 61 3.12 10.51 -0.99
CA ASP A 61 4.15 11.17 -1.79
C ASP A 61 3.61 11.53 -3.17
N TYR A 62 2.80 10.66 -3.76
CA TYR A 62 2.16 10.94 -5.04
C TYR A 62 1.30 12.20 -4.97
N PHE A 63 0.44 12.29 -3.94
CA PHE A 63 -0.44 13.45 -3.80
C PHE A 63 0.36 14.73 -3.52
N ILE A 64 1.45 14.64 -2.73
CA ILE A 64 2.30 15.78 -2.49
C ILE A 64 2.92 16.26 -3.80
N SER A 65 3.36 15.34 -4.66
CA SER A 65 3.95 15.69 -5.95
C SER A 65 2.95 16.37 -6.89
N LYS A 66 1.65 16.18 -6.64
CA LYS A 66 0.58 16.79 -7.42
C LYS A 66 -0.02 18.02 -6.73
N ASN A 67 0.63 18.52 -5.69
CA ASN A 67 0.17 19.67 -4.90
C ASN A 67 -1.17 19.43 -4.21
N GLN A 68 -1.49 18.17 -3.90
CA GLN A 68 -2.73 17.81 -3.22
C GLN A 68 -2.43 17.42 -1.78
N VAL A 69 -1.96 18.41 -1.00
CA VAL A 69 -1.47 18.19 0.36
C VAL A 69 -2.56 17.69 1.30
N THR A 70 -3.80 18.14 1.12
CA THR A 70 -4.91 17.70 1.96
C THR A 70 -5.14 16.19 1.83
N LYS A 71 -5.15 15.70 0.59
CA LYS A 71 -5.30 14.26 0.36
C LYS A 71 -4.13 13.48 0.91
N ALA A 72 -2.91 13.99 0.74
CA ALA A 72 -1.72 13.35 1.29
C ALA A 72 -1.84 13.22 2.80
N ASN A 73 -2.28 14.27 3.47
CA ASN A 73 -2.43 14.27 4.93
C ASN A 73 -3.48 13.27 5.40
N GLU A 74 -4.54 13.06 4.64
CA GLU A 74 -5.54 12.05 4.98
C GLU A 74 -4.91 10.65 5.04
N TYR A 75 -4.01 10.33 4.12
CA TYR A 75 -3.32 9.05 4.14
C TYR A 75 -2.28 8.98 5.26
N ILE A 76 -1.55 10.07 5.50
CA ILE A 76 -0.55 10.13 6.56
C ILE A 76 -1.20 9.89 7.92
N LEU A 77 -2.40 10.41 8.14
CA LEU A 77 -3.13 10.21 9.38
C LEU A 77 -3.45 8.72 9.64
N LEU A 78 -3.54 7.92 8.60
CA LEU A 78 -3.78 6.49 8.77
C LEU A 78 -2.59 5.79 9.45
N LEU A 79 -1.38 6.29 9.25
CA LEU A 79 -0.21 5.77 9.96
C LEU A 79 -0.34 6.00 11.46
N ASN A 80 -0.70 7.21 11.84
CA ASN A 80 -0.83 7.57 13.25
C ASN A 80 -1.98 6.83 13.93
N SER A 81 -3.10 6.72 13.23
CA SER A 81 -4.28 6.05 13.74
C SER A 81 -4.00 4.57 14.04
N LYS A 82 -3.23 3.90 13.19
CA LYS A 82 -2.87 2.50 13.38
C LYS A 82 -1.88 2.33 14.52
N ASN A 83 -0.99 3.30 14.69
CA ASN A 83 0.07 3.22 15.69
C ASN A 83 -0.42 3.55 17.11
N ASN A 84 -1.59 4.13 17.24
CA ASN A 84 -2.12 4.56 18.54
C ASN A 84 -2.89 3.47 19.28
N LYS A 85 -2.71 2.26 18.89
CA LYS A 85 -3.37 1.14 19.59
C LYS A 85 -2.55 0.58 20.74
#